data_f9766b3b00b16546994a7900d014da56
#
_entry.id   f9766b3b00b16546994a7900d014da56
#
_cell.length_a   1.000
_cell.length_b   1.000
_cell.length_c   1.000
_cell.angle_alpha   90.00
_cell.angle_beta   90.00
_cell.angle_gamma   90.00
#
_symmetry.space_group_name_H-M   'P 1'
#
loop_
_entity.id
_entity.type
_entity.pdbx_description
1 polymer ?
#
loop_
_entity_poly.entity_id
_entity_poly.type
_entity_poly.pdbx_seq_one_letter_code
_entity_poly.pdbx_strand_id
1 'polypeptide(L)'
;MLYGRDAERSAVTALLDAARDSRSGVLVLRGQAGAGKSALLQDAVEQASDLQVLEARGIESEAELAFAGLHQLLRPILGQVDGLPGPQATALWAAFGLEQGRVEDRFLVALAVLSLLAEAAERRPVLCVVDDAHWLDEASANALVFVARRLEAEGVVVLFAARDGDPRRFGAVGLPELEIGGLDGVAVAALLAERAAVPVDPQVRDRLLERTGGNPLALVELPSVLTSDQLSGTQPLPLRLPLTDGVEQAFLERVRRLPDDAQALLLIAAAEDTGRQATVTAAAATLGAGVAALDAAEAAGLVRVRAGAIAFRHPLVRAAVYQGATSSQRRRAHRALAGAADREGDADRRAWHLAAAAVEPDERVVRELDAAAERALGRGGFEAASSALERAATLTADPGARARPPPPAAAHARPGRR
;
A
#
# COMPACT_ATOMS: atom_id res chain seq x y z
N MET A 1 -3.13 -17.87 11.86
CA MET A 1 -4.34 -18.67 11.57
C MET A 1 -5.47 -17.70 11.19
N LEU A 2 -6.28 -18.01 10.18
CA LEU A 2 -7.45 -17.24 9.77
C LEU A 2 -8.70 -17.88 10.39
N TYR A 3 -9.49 -17.09 11.12
CA TYR A 3 -10.72 -17.53 11.76
C TYR A 3 -11.93 -17.15 10.91
N GLY A 4 -12.88 -18.08 10.70
CA GLY A 4 -14.15 -17.82 10.02
C GLY A 4 -14.00 -17.29 8.59
N ARG A 5 -12.99 -17.78 7.86
CA ARG A 5 -12.68 -17.38 6.47
C ARG A 5 -12.61 -18.58 5.52
N ASP A 6 -13.33 -19.65 5.86
CA ASP A 6 -13.23 -20.89 5.08
C ASP A 6 -13.76 -20.73 3.65
N ALA A 7 -14.81 -19.94 3.45
CA ALA A 7 -15.37 -19.68 2.13
C ALA A 7 -14.40 -18.84 1.27
N GLU A 8 -13.85 -17.77 1.86
CA GLU A 8 -12.90 -16.90 1.18
C GLU A 8 -11.60 -17.64 0.86
N ARG A 9 -11.09 -18.45 1.80
CA ARG A 9 -9.91 -19.31 1.57
C ARG A 9 -10.18 -20.32 0.47
N SER A 10 -11.34 -20.96 0.47
CA SER A 10 -11.72 -21.91 -0.58
C SER A 10 -11.76 -21.26 -1.97
N ALA A 11 -12.28 -20.05 -2.08
CA ALA A 11 -12.29 -19.29 -3.33
C ALA A 11 -10.86 -18.99 -3.83
N VAL A 12 -9.97 -18.58 -2.93
CA VAL A 12 -8.57 -18.34 -3.27
C VAL A 12 -7.85 -19.64 -3.63
N THR A 13 -8.04 -20.72 -2.86
CA THR A 13 -7.44 -22.04 -3.14
C THR A 13 -7.86 -22.55 -4.50
N ALA A 14 -9.15 -22.41 -4.88
CA ALA A 14 -9.64 -22.82 -6.18
C ALA A 14 -8.95 -22.07 -7.35
N LEU A 15 -8.59 -20.79 -7.16
CA LEU A 15 -7.82 -20.04 -8.16
C LEU A 15 -6.38 -20.53 -8.25
N LEU A 16 -5.74 -20.82 -7.12
CA LEU A 16 -4.38 -21.37 -7.10
C LEU A 16 -4.32 -22.76 -7.76
N ASP A 17 -5.32 -23.60 -7.52
CA ASP A 17 -5.44 -24.93 -8.16
C ASP A 17 -5.68 -24.78 -9.66
N ALA A 18 -6.52 -23.83 -10.07
CA ALA A 18 -6.73 -23.54 -11.49
C ALA A 18 -5.43 -23.11 -12.19
N ALA A 19 -4.58 -22.30 -11.52
CA ALA A 19 -3.28 -21.90 -12.08
C ALA A 19 -2.32 -23.08 -12.25
N ARG A 20 -2.34 -24.04 -11.34
CA ARG A 20 -1.58 -25.31 -11.45
C ARG A 20 -1.99 -26.10 -12.69
N ASP A 21 -3.25 -25.98 -13.09
CA ASP A 21 -3.82 -26.55 -14.32
C ASP A 21 -3.71 -25.62 -15.54
N SER A 22 -2.81 -24.62 -15.51
CA SER A 22 -2.61 -23.61 -16.56
C SER A 22 -3.87 -22.81 -16.90
N ARG A 23 -4.77 -22.59 -15.94
CA ARG A 23 -5.94 -21.71 -16.07
C ARG A 23 -5.73 -20.47 -15.20
N SER A 24 -5.84 -19.32 -15.83
CA SER A 24 -5.68 -18.05 -15.11
C SER A 24 -6.95 -17.65 -14.35
N GLY A 25 -6.75 -16.80 -13.32
CA GLY A 25 -7.87 -16.29 -12.55
C GLY A 25 -7.56 -14.97 -11.86
N VAL A 26 -8.62 -14.22 -11.58
CA VAL A 26 -8.52 -12.90 -10.95
C VAL A 26 -9.56 -12.78 -9.84
N LEU A 27 -9.19 -12.15 -8.73
CA LEU A 27 -10.11 -11.86 -7.65
C LEU A 27 -9.74 -10.55 -6.95
N VAL A 28 -10.75 -9.71 -6.72
CA VAL A 28 -10.62 -8.47 -5.96
C VAL A 28 -11.26 -8.66 -4.60
N LEU A 29 -10.46 -8.64 -3.54
CA LEU A 29 -10.92 -8.69 -2.15
C LEU A 29 -11.31 -7.27 -1.73
N ARG A 30 -12.59 -7.05 -1.48
CA ARG A 30 -13.10 -5.76 -0.98
C ARG A 30 -13.53 -5.86 0.47
N GLY A 31 -13.45 -4.78 1.19
CA GLY A 31 -13.94 -4.69 2.57
C GLY A 31 -13.32 -3.55 3.35
N GLN A 32 -13.87 -3.28 4.51
CA GLN A 32 -13.42 -2.20 5.39
C GLN A 32 -11.96 -2.35 5.84
N ALA A 33 -11.37 -1.27 6.35
CA ALA A 33 -10.07 -1.33 7.02
C ALA A 33 -10.11 -2.33 8.18
N GLY A 34 -9.08 -3.18 8.30
CA GLY A 34 -9.02 -4.19 9.37
C GLY A 34 -9.87 -5.45 9.17
N ALA A 35 -10.60 -5.59 8.04
CA ALA A 35 -11.42 -6.77 7.75
C ALA A 35 -10.64 -8.07 7.51
N GLY A 36 -9.31 -7.99 7.38
CA GLY A 36 -8.45 -9.17 7.21
C GLY A 36 -8.04 -9.48 5.77
N LYS A 37 -8.22 -8.55 4.82
CA LYS A 37 -7.82 -8.73 3.40
C LYS A 37 -6.35 -9.09 3.23
N SER A 38 -5.45 -8.32 3.84
CA SER A 38 -4.00 -8.60 3.78
C SER A 38 -3.62 -9.94 4.43
N ALA A 39 -4.36 -10.37 5.46
CA ALA A 39 -4.16 -11.68 6.07
C ALA A 39 -4.57 -12.82 5.12
N LEU A 40 -5.62 -12.62 4.33
CA LEU A 40 -6.05 -13.58 3.32
C LEU A 40 -5.07 -13.62 2.14
N LEU A 41 -4.50 -12.48 1.71
CA LEU A 41 -3.42 -12.43 0.73
C LEU A 41 -2.17 -13.17 1.23
N GLN A 42 -1.80 -12.98 2.48
CA GLN A 42 -0.67 -13.68 3.08
C GLN A 42 -0.90 -15.21 3.16
N ASP A 43 -2.12 -15.65 3.50
CA ASP A 43 -2.49 -17.07 3.46
C ASP A 43 -2.40 -17.64 2.03
N ALA A 44 -2.78 -16.87 1.01
CA ALA A 44 -2.62 -17.26 -0.39
C ALA A 44 -1.14 -17.44 -0.76
N VAL A 45 -0.26 -16.55 -0.33
CA VAL A 45 1.19 -16.64 -0.53
C VAL A 45 1.75 -17.91 0.16
N GLU A 46 1.31 -18.20 1.38
CA GLU A 46 1.73 -19.40 2.10
C GLU A 46 1.29 -20.70 1.41
N GLN A 47 0.11 -20.71 0.76
CA GLN A 47 -0.39 -21.84 -0.03
C GLN A 47 0.29 -21.98 -1.39
N ALA A 48 0.94 -20.92 -1.89
CA ALA A 48 1.53 -20.86 -3.22
C ALA A 48 3.04 -21.19 -3.25
N SER A 49 3.53 -22.05 -2.35
CA SER A 49 4.96 -22.39 -2.25
C SER A 49 5.54 -23.00 -3.55
N ASP A 50 4.69 -23.59 -4.36
CA ASP A 50 4.99 -24.16 -5.68
C ASP A 50 4.77 -23.17 -6.84
N LEU A 51 4.20 -21.99 -6.62
CA LEU A 51 4.00 -20.93 -7.58
C LEU A 51 5.13 -19.88 -7.50
N GLN A 52 5.37 -19.15 -8.58
CA GLN A 52 6.19 -17.94 -8.54
C GLN A 52 5.35 -16.77 -8.01
N VAL A 53 5.68 -16.30 -6.81
CA VAL A 53 4.95 -15.21 -6.16
C VAL A 53 5.57 -13.88 -6.53
N LEU A 54 4.74 -12.96 -7.02
CA LEU A 54 5.06 -11.57 -7.31
C LEU A 54 4.19 -10.68 -6.41
N GLU A 55 4.80 -9.79 -5.66
CA GLU A 55 4.09 -8.96 -4.68
C GLU A 55 4.28 -7.48 -4.96
N ALA A 56 3.18 -6.74 -4.88
CA ALA A 56 3.18 -5.28 -4.84
C ALA A 56 2.23 -4.79 -3.76
N ARG A 57 2.51 -3.60 -3.28
CA ARG A 57 1.64 -2.91 -2.35
C ARG A 57 1.42 -1.48 -2.82
N GLY A 58 0.16 -1.07 -2.90
CA GLY A 58 -0.19 0.31 -3.14
C GLY A 58 0.24 1.19 -1.97
N ILE A 59 0.87 2.31 -2.28
CA ILE A 59 1.47 3.21 -1.28
C ILE A 59 0.99 4.63 -1.58
N GLU A 60 0.38 5.28 -0.58
CA GLU A 60 -0.28 6.58 -0.76
C GLU A 60 0.62 7.65 -1.39
N SER A 61 1.87 7.74 -1.00
CA SER A 61 2.79 8.75 -1.52
C SER A 61 3.47 8.33 -2.83
N GLU A 62 3.40 7.07 -3.23
CA GLU A 62 3.81 6.60 -4.56
C GLU A 62 2.67 6.63 -5.58
N ALA A 63 1.44 6.91 -5.14
CA ALA A 63 0.28 6.98 -6.02
C ALA A 63 0.43 8.02 -7.15
N GLU A 64 1.35 8.96 -6.99
CA GLU A 64 1.72 9.97 -7.98
C GLU A 64 2.98 9.60 -8.80
N LEU A 65 3.61 8.44 -8.54
CA LEU A 65 4.78 7.96 -9.28
C LEU A 65 4.35 6.96 -10.35
N ALA A 66 4.29 7.40 -11.61
CA ALA A 66 3.84 6.55 -12.71
C ALA A 66 4.62 5.22 -12.79
N PHE A 67 3.90 4.11 -12.85
CA PHE A 67 4.39 2.74 -12.92
C PHE A 67 5.18 2.24 -11.71
N ALA A 68 5.15 2.94 -10.56
CA ALA A 68 5.84 2.51 -9.36
C ALA A 68 5.34 1.14 -8.85
N GLY A 69 4.02 0.97 -8.75
CA GLY A 69 3.41 -0.29 -8.34
C GLY A 69 3.70 -1.44 -9.30
N LEU A 70 3.67 -1.16 -10.60
CA LEU A 70 3.99 -2.14 -11.64
C LEU A 70 5.47 -2.57 -11.59
N HIS A 71 6.38 -1.62 -11.44
CA HIS A 71 7.81 -1.90 -11.28
C HIS A 71 8.06 -2.76 -10.03
N GLN A 72 7.40 -2.45 -8.91
CA GLN A 72 7.51 -3.25 -7.69
C GLN A 72 7.08 -4.71 -7.94
N LEU A 73 5.91 -4.92 -8.57
CA LEU A 73 5.38 -6.25 -8.87
C LEU A 73 6.30 -7.06 -9.77
N LEU A 74 6.79 -6.45 -10.85
CA LEU A 74 7.55 -7.15 -11.89
C LEU A 74 9.04 -7.29 -11.58
N ARG A 75 9.55 -6.63 -10.54
CA ARG A 75 10.96 -6.62 -10.16
C ARG A 75 11.63 -8.01 -10.15
N PRO A 76 10.99 -9.09 -9.63
CA PRO A 76 11.60 -10.41 -9.61
C PRO A 76 11.79 -11.05 -11.00
N ILE A 77 11.07 -10.59 -12.02
CA ILE A 77 11.07 -11.15 -13.38
C ILE A 77 11.58 -10.17 -14.45
N LEU A 78 12.05 -8.97 -14.05
CA LEU A 78 12.58 -7.99 -15.02
C LEU A 78 13.72 -8.50 -15.89
N GLY A 79 14.52 -9.46 -15.40
CA GLY A 79 15.56 -10.10 -16.20
C GLY A 79 15.04 -10.91 -17.40
N GLN A 80 13.73 -11.11 -17.54
CA GLN A 80 13.12 -11.82 -18.67
C GLN A 80 12.59 -10.84 -19.74
N VAL A 81 12.61 -9.53 -19.50
CA VAL A 81 12.08 -8.51 -20.43
C VAL A 81 12.78 -8.55 -21.78
N ASP A 82 14.06 -8.86 -21.82
CA ASP A 82 14.83 -8.94 -23.06
C ASP A 82 14.40 -10.10 -24.00
N GLY A 83 13.62 -11.06 -23.48
CA GLY A 83 12.97 -12.11 -24.26
C GLY A 83 11.70 -11.66 -24.99
N LEU A 84 11.12 -10.53 -24.60
CA LEU A 84 9.92 -9.99 -25.22
C LEU A 84 10.19 -9.43 -26.62
N PRO A 85 9.15 -9.31 -27.48
CA PRO A 85 9.24 -8.55 -28.72
C PRO A 85 9.81 -7.15 -28.48
N GLY A 86 10.77 -6.71 -29.30
CA GLY A 86 11.52 -5.47 -29.11
C GLY A 86 10.66 -4.25 -28.75
N PRO A 87 9.54 -3.96 -29.45
CA PRO A 87 8.66 -2.83 -29.08
C PRO A 87 8.07 -2.94 -27.66
N GLN A 88 7.75 -4.15 -27.20
CA GLN A 88 7.23 -4.39 -25.85
C GLN A 88 8.32 -4.19 -24.79
N ALA A 89 9.53 -4.74 -25.01
CA ALA A 89 10.66 -4.56 -24.12
C ALA A 89 11.02 -3.08 -23.97
N THR A 90 11.16 -2.36 -25.09
CA THR A 90 11.43 -0.92 -25.09
C THR A 90 10.35 -0.12 -24.35
N ALA A 91 9.08 -0.42 -24.59
CA ALA A 91 7.98 0.26 -23.90
C ALA A 91 8.01 0.06 -22.37
N LEU A 92 8.35 -1.17 -21.92
CA LEU A 92 8.42 -1.49 -20.50
C LEU A 92 9.64 -0.84 -19.83
N TRP A 93 10.82 -0.88 -20.47
CA TRP A 93 12.02 -0.20 -19.97
C TRP A 93 11.85 1.33 -19.93
N ALA A 94 11.21 1.93 -20.94
CA ALA A 94 10.89 3.35 -20.94
C ALA A 94 9.90 3.71 -19.83
N ALA A 95 8.87 2.88 -19.56
CA ALA A 95 7.92 3.08 -18.49
C ALA A 95 8.59 3.10 -17.10
N PHE A 96 9.64 2.30 -16.92
CA PHE A 96 10.43 2.24 -15.69
C PHE A 96 11.57 3.29 -15.65
N GLY A 97 11.75 4.06 -16.73
CA GLY A 97 12.81 5.08 -16.81
C GLY A 97 14.21 4.51 -16.91
N LEU A 98 14.36 3.26 -17.33
CA LEU A 98 15.63 2.56 -17.47
C LEU A 98 16.22 2.68 -18.90
N GLU A 99 15.42 3.11 -19.86
CA GLU A 99 15.86 3.50 -21.20
C GLU A 99 15.41 4.92 -21.56
N GLN A 100 16.18 5.58 -22.44
CA GLN A 100 15.78 6.88 -22.99
C GLN A 100 14.68 6.66 -24.03
N GLY A 101 13.46 7.03 -23.71
CA GLY A 101 12.30 6.94 -24.59
C GLY A 101 11.09 7.59 -23.97
N ARG A 102 10.12 7.97 -24.81
CA ARG A 102 8.77 8.34 -24.35
C ARG A 102 7.90 7.10 -24.39
N VAL A 103 7.11 6.89 -23.37
CA VAL A 103 6.02 5.90 -23.43
C VAL A 103 4.94 6.50 -24.34
N GLU A 104 5.06 6.22 -25.65
CA GLU A 104 4.09 6.71 -26.65
C GLU A 104 2.78 5.94 -26.58
N ASP A 105 2.80 4.68 -26.12
CA ASP A 105 1.64 3.81 -26.08
C ASP A 105 1.53 3.00 -24.79
N ARG A 106 0.61 3.39 -23.92
CA ARG A 106 0.28 2.67 -22.68
C ARG A 106 -0.24 1.26 -22.95
N PHE A 107 -0.84 1.03 -24.12
CA PHE A 107 -1.30 -0.29 -24.52
C PHE A 107 -0.12 -1.24 -24.70
N LEU A 108 1.00 -0.78 -25.28
CA LEU A 108 2.23 -1.60 -25.41
C LEU A 108 2.81 -1.97 -24.06
N VAL A 109 2.79 -1.06 -23.08
CA VAL A 109 3.22 -1.39 -21.71
C VAL A 109 2.35 -2.48 -21.12
N ALA A 110 1.03 -2.34 -21.18
CA ALA A 110 0.13 -3.34 -20.63
C ALA A 110 0.22 -4.69 -21.38
N LEU A 111 0.45 -4.68 -22.69
CA LEU A 111 0.69 -5.87 -23.49
C LEU A 111 2.03 -6.52 -23.12
N ALA A 112 3.08 -5.73 -22.89
CA ALA A 112 4.38 -6.23 -22.43
C ALA A 112 4.25 -6.94 -21.06
N VAL A 113 3.46 -6.37 -20.14
CA VAL A 113 3.19 -7.00 -18.84
C VAL A 113 2.48 -8.33 -19.02
N LEU A 114 1.45 -8.39 -19.87
CA LEU A 114 0.72 -9.64 -20.15
C LEU A 114 1.68 -10.70 -20.72
N SER A 115 2.50 -10.34 -21.73
CA SER A 115 3.47 -11.25 -22.34
C SER A 115 4.52 -11.72 -21.33
N LEU A 116 5.02 -10.82 -20.48
CA LEU A 116 6.04 -11.14 -19.47
C LEU A 116 5.49 -12.10 -18.39
N LEU A 117 4.26 -11.90 -17.95
CA LEU A 117 3.61 -12.80 -16.99
C LEU A 117 3.32 -14.17 -17.62
N ALA A 118 2.89 -14.20 -18.88
CA ALA A 118 2.66 -15.45 -19.61
C ALA A 118 3.98 -16.24 -19.78
N GLU A 119 5.07 -15.58 -20.19
CA GLU A 119 6.38 -16.22 -20.32
C GLU A 119 6.93 -16.73 -18.97
N ALA A 120 6.73 -15.97 -17.91
CA ALA A 120 7.09 -16.41 -16.55
C ALA A 120 6.29 -17.65 -16.13
N ALA A 121 5.00 -17.68 -16.49
CA ALA A 121 4.08 -18.77 -16.14
C ALA A 121 4.35 -20.08 -16.93
N GLU A 122 4.98 -20.00 -18.13
CA GLU A 122 5.43 -21.20 -18.85
C GLU A 122 6.42 -22.04 -18.04
N ARG A 123 7.22 -21.41 -17.18
CA ARG A 123 8.21 -22.09 -16.34
C ARG A 123 7.60 -22.57 -15.03
N ARG A 124 6.73 -21.76 -14.45
CA ARG A 124 6.10 -22.01 -13.15
C ARG A 124 4.85 -21.13 -13.03
N PRO A 125 3.69 -21.66 -12.67
CA PRO A 125 2.49 -20.84 -12.47
C PRO A 125 2.76 -19.63 -11.59
N VAL A 126 2.13 -18.50 -11.89
CA VAL A 126 2.42 -17.21 -11.25
C VAL A 126 1.26 -16.77 -10.35
N LEU A 127 1.57 -16.34 -9.14
CA LEU A 127 0.67 -15.62 -8.26
C LEU A 127 1.12 -14.16 -8.14
N CYS A 128 0.30 -13.25 -8.65
CA CYS A 128 0.44 -11.80 -8.43
C CYS A 128 -0.43 -11.37 -7.26
N VAL A 129 0.15 -10.77 -6.24
CA VAL A 129 -0.54 -10.24 -5.06
C VAL A 129 -0.36 -8.72 -5.02
N VAL A 130 -1.48 -7.99 -4.98
CA VAL A 130 -1.48 -6.53 -4.91
C VAL A 130 -2.28 -6.09 -3.69
N ASP A 131 -1.59 -5.78 -2.60
CA ASP A 131 -2.22 -5.25 -1.39
C ASP A 131 -2.44 -3.73 -1.50
N ASP A 132 -3.45 -3.22 -0.80
CA ASP A 132 -3.82 -1.80 -0.79
C ASP A 132 -3.95 -1.20 -2.22
N ALA A 133 -4.55 -1.93 -3.16
CA ALA A 133 -4.64 -1.58 -4.59
C ALA A 133 -5.29 -0.21 -4.87
N HIS A 134 -6.04 0.36 -3.94
CA HIS A 134 -6.60 1.72 -4.01
C HIS A 134 -5.52 2.82 -3.94
N TRP A 135 -4.29 2.48 -3.49
CA TRP A 135 -3.13 3.36 -3.47
C TRP A 135 -2.15 3.12 -4.63
N LEU A 136 -2.46 2.23 -5.56
CA LEU A 136 -1.65 2.11 -6.78
C LEU A 136 -1.69 3.43 -7.57
N ASP A 137 -0.59 3.77 -8.20
CA ASP A 137 -0.59 4.79 -9.24
C ASP A 137 -1.50 4.37 -10.40
N GLU A 138 -2.13 5.34 -11.04
CA GLU A 138 -3.13 5.07 -12.08
C GLU A 138 -2.58 4.29 -13.27
N ALA A 139 -1.34 4.55 -13.65
CA ALA A 139 -0.71 3.87 -14.78
C ALA A 139 -0.52 2.37 -14.49
N SER A 140 -0.05 2.02 -13.27
CA SER A 140 0.05 0.63 -12.79
C SER A 140 -1.33 -0.03 -12.69
N ALA A 141 -2.30 0.65 -12.06
CA ALA A 141 -3.66 0.12 -11.89
C ALA A 141 -4.31 -0.21 -13.24
N ASN A 142 -4.22 0.72 -14.20
CA ASN A 142 -4.77 0.53 -15.56
C ASN A 142 -4.09 -0.63 -16.30
N ALA A 143 -2.76 -0.75 -16.22
CA ALA A 143 -2.02 -1.84 -16.85
C ALA A 143 -2.41 -3.20 -16.23
N LEU A 144 -2.50 -3.30 -14.90
CA LEU A 144 -2.86 -4.53 -14.21
C LEU A 144 -4.33 -4.93 -14.45
N VAL A 145 -5.27 -3.97 -14.49
CA VAL A 145 -6.68 -4.24 -14.85
C VAL A 145 -6.80 -4.68 -16.32
N PHE A 146 -6.02 -4.09 -17.23
CA PHE A 146 -5.96 -4.52 -18.62
C PHE A 146 -5.50 -5.98 -18.74
N VAL A 147 -4.41 -6.34 -18.03
CA VAL A 147 -3.90 -7.72 -17.97
C VAL A 147 -4.93 -8.65 -17.38
N ALA A 148 -5.47 -8.32 -16.21
CA ALA A 148 -6.44 -9.12 -15.47
C ALA A 148 -7.69 -9.51 -16.31
N ARG A 149 -8.10 -8.64 -17.23
CA ARG A 149 -9.23 -8.91 -18.15
C ARG A 149 -8.90 -9.81 -19.33
N ARG A 150 -7.62 -10.09 -19.59
CA ARG A 150 -7.13 -10.83 -20.75
C ARG A 150 -6.44 -12.14 -20.41
N LEU A 151 -6.25 -12.39 -19.15
CA LEU A 151 -5.73 -13.66 -18.66
C LEU A 151 -6.78 -14.77 -18.88
N GLU A 152 -6.37 -15.89 -19.51
CA GLU A 152 -7.23 -17.04 -19.81
C GLU A 152 -6.56 -18.37 -19.44
N ALA A 153 -5.51 -18.76 -20.14
CA ALA A 153 -4.89 -20.08 -20.06
C ALA A 153 -3.36 -20.05 -19.81
N GLU A 154 -2.88 -18.98 -19.17
CA GLU A 154 -1.44 -18.78 -18.92
C GLU A 154 -0.98 -19.39 -17.60
N GLY A 155 -1.91 -19.72 -16.68
CA GLY A 155 -1.57 -20.17 -15.33
C GLY A 155 -1.15 -19.01 -14.42
N VAL A 156 -1.79 -17.85 -14.57
CA VAL A 156 -1.54 -16.64 -13.77
C VAL A 156 -2.74 -16.32 -12.90
N VAL A 157 -2.53 -16.20 -11.59
CA VAL A 157 -3.53 -15.68 -10.65
C VAL A 157 -3.19 -14.26 -10.26
N VAL A 158 -4.18 -13.36 -10.25
CA VAL A 158 -4.01 -11.99 -9.74
C VAL A 158 -5.01 -11.73 -8.62
N LEU A 159 -4.49 -11.48 -7.43
CA LEU A 159 -5.27 -11.12 -6.25
C LEU A 159 -5.05 -9.65 -5.90
N PHE A 160 -6.13 -8.89 -5.88
CA PHE A 160 -6.12 -7.50 -5.42
C PHE A 160 -6.81 -7.38 -4.08
N ALA A 161 -6.29 -6.57 -3.17
CA ALA A 161 -7.02 -6.12 -1.98
C ALA A 161 -7.26 -4.61 -2.06
N ALA A 162 -8.52 -4.18 -1.92
CA ALA A 162 -8.92 -2.79 -1.95
C ALA A 162 -9.86 -2.45 -0.80
N ARG A 163 -9.86 -1.19 -0.35
CA ARG A 163 -10.80 -0.70 0.68
C ARG A 163 -12.11 -0.25 0.04
N ASP A 164 -13.18 -0.47 0.79
CA ASP A 164 -14.47 0.14 0.50
C ASP A 164 -14.52 1.55 1.09
N GLY A 165 -15.23 2.46 0.39
CA GLY A 165 -15.44 3.84 0.86
C GLY A 165 -14.24 4.76 0.74
N ASP A 166 -13.11 4.31 0.18
CA ASP A 166 -11.98 5.17 -0.11
C ASP A 166 -12.30 6.11 -1.29
N PRO A 167 -11.96 7.43 -1.21
CA PRO A 167 -12.15 8.36 -2.31
C PRO A 167 -11.41 7.93 -3.59
N ARG A 168 -10.25 7.31 -3.46
CA ARG A 168 -9.50 6.67 -4.55
C ARG A 168 -10.00 5.24 -4.75
N ARG A 169 -11.11 5.10 -5.47
CA ARG A 169 -11.67 3.77 -5.73
C ARG A 169 -10.83 3.03 -6.75
N PHE A 170 -10.26 1.88 -6.37
CA PHE A 170 -9.64 0.96 -7.34
C PHE A 170 -10.65 0.55 -8.40
N GLY A 171 -10.41 0.98 -9.64
CA GLY A 171 -11.34 0.86 -10.77
C GLY A 171 -11.37 -0.52 -11.41
N ALA A 172 -11.63 -1.57 -10.64
CA ALA A 172 -11.67 -2.96 -11.08
C ALA A 172 -13.00 -3.35 -11.79
N VAL A 173 -13.62 -2.43 -12.50
CA VAL A 173 -14.92 -2.69 -13.17
C VAL A 173 -14.83 -3.93 -14.06
N GLY A 174 -15.73 -4.90 -13.82
CA GLY A 174 -15.82 -6.14 -14.58
C GLY A 174 -14.86 -7.25 -14.14
N LEU A 175 -14.08 -7.07 -13.08
CA LEU A 175 -13.35 -8.16 -12.43
C LEU A 175 -14.22 -8.82 -11.35
N PRO A 176 -14.04 -10.14 -11.09
CA PRO A 176 -14.71 -10.80 -9.98
C PRO A 176 -14.32 -10.17 -8.64
N GLU A 177 -15.32 -9.88 -7.81
CA GLU A 177 -15.11 -9.28 -6.48
C GLU A 177 -15.62 -10.22 -5.39
N LEU A 178 -14.90 -10.26 -4.27
CA LEU A 178 -15.28 -10.96 -3.05
C LEU A 178 -15.29 -9.97 -1.88
N GLU A 179 -16.46 -9.80 -1.28
CA GLU A 179 -16.63 -8.91 -0.12
C GLU A 179 -16.16 -9.60 1.15
N ILE A 180 -15.24 -8.95 1.87
CA ILE A 180 -14.68 -9.42 3.14
C ILE A 180 -15.37 -8.69 4.28
N GLY A 181 -16.37 -9.33 4.86
CA GLY A 181 -17.15 -8.82 5.98
C GLY A 181 -16.48 -8.99 7.35
N GLY A 182 -17.23 -8.73 8.43
CA GLY A 182 -16.82 -9.04 9.80
C GLY A 182 -16.81 -10.55 10.08
N LEU A 183 -16.15 -10.95 11.17
CA LEU A 183 -16.17 -12.31 11.67
C LEU A 183 -17.52 -12.61 12.34
N ASP A 184 -17.96 -13.85 12.24
CA ASP A 184 -19.13 -14.34 12.98
C ASP A 184 -18.80 -14.62 14.47
N GLY A 185 -19.82 -14.93 15.26
CA GLY A 185 -19.68 -15.17 16.71
C GLY A 185 -18.75 -16.35 17.05
N VAL A 186 -18.69 -17.37 16.21
CA VAL A 186 -17.83 -18.57 16.42
C VAL A 186 -16.38 -18.19 16.19
N ALA A 187 -16.11 -17.51 15.09
CA ALA A 187 -14.77 -17.03 14.76
C ALA A 187 -14.25 -15.99 15.76
N VAL A 188 -15.14 -15.08 16.23
CA VAL A 188 -14.79 -14.10 17.27
C VAL A 188 -14.45 -14.81 18.58
N ALA A 189 -15.20 -15.82 18.99
CA ALA A 189 -14.88 -16.58 20.20
C ALA A 189 -13.51 -17.26 20.11
N ALA A 190 -13.21 -17.89 18.99
CA ALA A 190 -11.92 -18.53 18.75
C ALA A 190 -10.75 -17.51 18.71
N LEU A 191 -10.95 -16.38 18.05
CA LEU A 191 -9.95 -15.30 17.97
C LEU A 191 -9.64 -14.71 19.35
N LEU A 192 -10.68 -14.41 20.14
CA LEU A 192 -10.50 -13.86 21.48
C LEU A 192 -9.88 -14.87 22.45
N ALA A 193 -10.21 -16.15 22.35
CA ALA A 193 -9.60 -17.19 23.16
C ALA A 193 -8.09 -17.32 22.95
N GLU A 194 -7.59 -17.05 21.72
CA GLU A 194 -6.14 -17.06 21.43
C GLU A 194 -5.46 -15.75 21.85
N ARG A 195 -6.17 -14.63 21.77
CA ARG A 195 -5.54 -13.28 21.89
C ARG A 195 -5.67 -12.64 23.25
N ALA A 196 -6.70 -12.95 23.98
CA ALA A 196 -6.91 -12.39 25.32
C ALA A 196 -6.03 -13.12 26.36
N ALA A 197 -5.45 -12.33 27.28
CA ALA A 197 -4.65 -12.86 28.37
C ALA A 197 -5.47 -13.64 29.42
N VAL A 198 -6.78 -13.42 29.45
CA VAL A 198 -7.74 -14.06 30.36
C VAL A 198 -8.97 -14.53 29.56
N PRO A 199 -9.70 -15.54 30.03
CA PRO A 199 -10.96 -15.94 29.40
C PRO A 199 -11.92 -14.76 29.31
N VAL A 200 -12.51 -14.55 28.13
CA VAL A 200 -13.48 -13.49 27.87
C VAL A 200 -14.87 -13.99 28.20
N ASP A 201 -15.59 -13.24 29.05
CA ASP A 201 -16.99 -13.55 29.39
C ASP A 201 -17.88 -13.55 28.15
N PRO A 202 -18.82 -14.51 27.98
CA PRO A 202 -19.69 -14.58 26.81
C PRO A 202 -20.48 -13.30 26.53
N GLN A 203 -20.98 -12.58 27.55
CA GLN A 203 -21.72 -11.34 27.37
C GLN A 203 -20.79 -10.21 26.93
N VAL A 204 -19.54 -10.20 27.43
CA VAL A 204 -18.51 -9.25 26.99
C VAL A 204 -18.16 -9.51 25.52
N ARG A 205 -17.93 -10.77 25.16
CA ARG A 205 -17.68 -11.18 23.77
C ARG A 205 -18.80 -10.72 22.84
N ASP A 206 -20.05 -10.97 23.18
CA ASP A 206 -21.20 -10.63 22.34
C ASP A 206 -21.33 -9.09 22.17
N ARG A 207 -21.05 -8.33 23.21
CA ARG A 207 -20.95 -6.86 23.13
C ARG A 207 -19.77 -6.38 22.29
N LEU A 208 -18.62 -7.05 22.35
CA LEU A 208 -17.48 -6.74 21.50
C LEU A 208 -17.81 -7.02 20.03
N LEU A 209 -18.44 -8.16 19.73
CA LEU A 209 -18.91 -8.50 18.39
C LEU A 209 -19.88 -7.44 17.86
N GLU A 210 -20.92 -7.10 18.60
CA GLU A 210 -21.92 -6.10 18.21
C GLU A 210 -21.26 -4.74 17.90
N ARG A 211 -20.39 -4.28 18.78
CA ARG A 211 -19.77 -2.96 18.66
C ARG A 211 -18.69 -2.88 17.59
N THR A 212 -17.99 -3.97 17.29
CA THR A 212 -16.95 -4.01 16.25
C THR A 212 -17.50 -4.40 14.88
N GLY A 213 -18.76 -4.87 14.83
CA GLY A 213 -19.29 -5.51 13.62
C GLY A 213 -18.47 -6.74 13.19
N GLY A 214 -17.78 -7.39 14.13
CA GLY A 214 -16.91 -8.51 13.87
C GLY A 214 -15.57 -8.15 13.18
N ASN A 215 -15.17 -6.87 13.21
CA ASN A 215 -13.91 -6.45 12.60
C ASN A 215 -12.70 -7.10 13.28
N PRO A 216 -11.92 -7.97 12.56
CA PRO A 216 -10.84 -8.74 13.16
C PRO A 216 -9.79 -7.90 13.87
N LEU A 217 -9.43 -6.75 13.26
CA LEU A 217 -8.41 -5.88 13.84
C LEU A 217 -8.85 -5.30 15.18
N ALA A 218 -10.08 -4.78 15.24
CA ALA A 218 -10.62 -4.26 16.48
C ALA A 218 -10.67 -5.34 17.56
N LEU A 219 -11.04 -6.56 17.20
CA LEU A 219 -11.10 -7.71 18.11
C LEU A 219 -9.73 -8.17 18.60
N VAL A 220 -8.67 -8.01 17.79
CA VAL A 220 -7.27 -8.31 18.18
C VAL A 220 -6.72 -7.25 19.13
N GLU A 221 -7.05 -5.98 18.91
CA GLU A 221 -6.47 -4.86 19.66
C GLU A 221 -7.24 -4.56 20.96
N LEU A 222 -8.57 -4.73 20.99
CA LEU A 222 -9.39 -4.43 22.16
C LEU A 222 -8.95 -5.16 23.45
N PRO A 223 -8.57 -6.46 23.43
CA PRO A 223 -8.08 -7.13 24.63
C PRO A 223 -6.83 -6.50 25.25
N SER A 224 -6.01 -5.79 24.45
CA SER A 224 -4.81 -5.11 24.95
C SER A 224 -5.11 -3.78 25.66
N VAL A 225 -6.31 -3.23 25.45
CA VAL A 225 -6.76 -1.93 26.00
C VAL A 225 -7.70 -2.12 27.17
N LEU A 226 -8.43 -3.24 27.21
CA LEU A 226 -9.35 -3.60 28.29
C LEU A 226 -8.62 -4.24 29.47
N THR A 227 -9.11 -3.99 30.69
CA THR A 227 -8.58 -4.66 31.89
C THR A 227 -9.05 -6.12 31.95
N SER A 228 -8.34 -6.97 32.70
CA SER A 228 -8.74 -8.34 32.94
C SER A 228 -10.14 -8.46 33.55
N ASP A 229 -10.48 -7.51 34.44
CA ASP A 229 -11.81 -7.45 35.07
C ASP A 229 -12.93 -7.08 34.08
N GLN A 230 -12.62 -6.24 33.10
CA GLN A 230 -13.55 -5.92 32.01
C GLN A 230 -13.75 -7.08 31.05
N LEU A 231 -12.67 -7.80 30.74
CA LEU A 231 -12.73 -8.98 29.86
C LEU A 231 -13.45 -10.16 30.53
N SER A 232 -13.24 -10.36 31.86
CA SER A 232 -13.92 -11.39 32.63
C SER A 232 -15.35 -11.03 33.03
N GLY A 233 -15.83 -9.83 32.70
CA GLY A 233 -17.19 -9.37 33.01
C GLY A 233 -17.39 -8.93 34.47
N THR A 234 -16.36 -8.91 35.31
CA THR A 234 -16.45 -8.45 36.71
C THR A 234 -16.55 -6.92 36.81
N GLN A 235 -16.12 -6.20 35.79
CA GLN A 235 -16.34 -4.76 35.62
C GLN A 235 -17.05 -4.47 34.30
N PRO A 236 -17.90 -3.41 34.24
CA PRO A 236 -18.58 -3.05 33.01
C PRO A 236 -17.59 -2.55 31.95
N LEU A 237 -17.87 -2.87 30.66
CA LEU A 237 -17.16 -2.27 29.56
C LEU A 237 -17.36 -0.75 29.53
N PRO A 238 -16.35 0.01 29.09
CA PRO A 238 -16.49 1.46 28.93
C PRO A 238 -17.63 1.77 27.96
N LEU A 239 -18.37 2.86 28.24
CA LEU A 239 -19.51 3.33 27.43
C LEU A 239 -19.12 3.55 25.95
N ARG A 240 -17.89 3.98 25.71
CA ARG A 240 -17.28 4.07 24.37
C ARG A 240 -16.09 3.12 24.33
N LEU A 241 -16.24 2.04 23.56
CA LEU A 241 -15.06 1.25 23.18
C LEU A 241 -14.22 2.08 22.20
N PRO A 242 -12.91 2.03 22.30
CA PRO A 242 -12.02 2.68 21.35
C PRO A 242 -12.07 1.93 20.00
N LEU A 243 -13.17 2.09 19.24
CA LEU A 243 -13.37 1.57 17.90
C LEU A 243 -12.86 2.60 16.89
N THR A 244 -12.18 2.19 15.85
CA THR A 244 -11.60 3.02 14.77
C THR A 244 -10.76 4.22 15.23
N ASP A 245 -11.33 5.29 15.75
CA ASP A 245 -10.58 6.43 16.31
C ASP A 245 -9.80 6.03 17.58
N GLY A 246 -10.32 5.09 18.34
CA GLY A 246 -9.69 4.63 19.57
C GLY A 246 -8.59 3.58 19.35
N VAL A 247 -8.64 2.80 18.28
CA VAL A 247 -7.50 1.93 17.90
C VAL A 247 -6.33 2.78 17.43
N GLU A 248 -6.59 3.82 16.65
CA GLU A 248 -5.58 4.83 16.29
C GLU A 248 -5.06 5.54 17.54
N GLN A 249 -5.95 5.93 18.46
CA GLN A 249 -5.59 6.55 19.74
C GLN A 249 -4.74 5.61 20.60
N ALA A 250 -5.08 4.33 20.69
CA ALA A 250 -4.31 3.33 21.44
C ALA A 250 -2.92 3.12 20.84
N PHE A 251 -2.80 3.12 19.51
CA PHE A 251 -1.50 3.09 18.85
C PHE A 251 -0.71 4.38 19.12
N LEU A 252 -1.36 5.54 19.05
CA LEU A 252 -0.74 6.82 19.38
C LEU A 252 -0.22 6.87 20.81
N GLU A 253 -0.99 6.37 21.79
CA GLU A 253 -0.55 6.29 23.18
C GLU A 253 0.66 5.34 23.34
N ARG A 254 0.66 4.21 22.62
CA ARG A 254 1.81 3.30 22.59
C ARG A 254 3.05 3.97 22.00
N VAL A 255 2.90 4.70 20.89
CA VAL A 255 3.96 5.49 20.27
C VAL A 255 4.47 6.57 21.22
N ARG A 256 3.59 7.30 21.89
CA ARG A 256 3.96 8.38 22.85
C ARG A 256 4.72 7.89 24.09
N ARG A 257 4.65 6.59 24.41
CA ARG A 257 5.43 5.97 25.51
C ARG A 257 6.85 5.63 25.09
N LEU A 258 7.16 5.66 23.79
CA LEU A 258 8.51 5.42 23.30
C LEU A 258 9.40 6.66 23.51
N PRO A 259 10.74 6.50 23.57
CA PRO A 259 11.67 7.60 23.51
C PRO A 259 11.45 8.48 22.26
N ASP A 260 11.78 9.77 22.35
CA ASP A 260 11.54 10.75 21.29
C ASP A 260 12.23 10.40 19.97
N ASP A 261 13.40 9.78 20.03
CA ASP A 261 14.13 9.31 18.85
C ASP A 261 13.42 8.13 18.16
N ALA A 262 12.82 7.22 18.93
CA ALA A 262 12.00 6.12 18.39
C ALA A 262 10.70 6.65 17.77
N GLN A 263 10.06 7.65 18.37
CA GLN A 263 8.91 8.34 17.79
C GLN A 263 9.28 9.03 16.48
N ALA A 264 10.44 9.69 16.40
CA ALA A 264 10.94 10.34 15.21
C ALA A 264 11.24 9.31 14.09
N LEU A 265 11.85 8.17 14.42
CA LEU A 265 12.12 7.08 13.48
C LEU A 265 10.81 6.50 12.93
N LEU A 266 9.80 6.25 13.79
CA LEU A 266 8.49 5.76 13.37
C LEU A 266 7.79 6.75 12.45
N LEU A 267 7.89 8.06 12.71
CA LEU A 267 7.31 9.09 11.85
C LEU A 267 8.00 9.13 10.48
N ILE A 268 9.32 9.00 10.43
CA ILE A 268 10.07 8.89 9.18
C ILE A 268 9.66 7.63 8.42
N ALA A 269 9.58 6.49 9.10
CA ALA A 269 9.10 5.24 8.49
C ALA A 269 7.64 5.34 8.00
N ALA A 270 6.79 6.14 8.68
CA ALA A 270 5.42 6.38 8.26
C ALA A 270 5.32 7.30 7.04
N ALA A 271 6.23 8.25 6.91
CA ALA A 271 6.33 9.18 5.79
C ALA A 271 7.13 8.62 4.60
N GLU A 272 7.92 7.56 4.84
CA GLU A 272 8.68 6.82 3.84
C GLU A 272 7.89 5.57 3.42
N ASP A 273 7.82 5.31 2.14
CA ASP A 273 6.82 4.43 1.56
C ASP A 273 7.37 3.09 1.08
N THR A 274 8.65 3.04 0.76
CA THR A 274 9.27 1.78 0.32
C THR A 274 9.56 0.82 1.47
N GLY A 275 9.53 1.31 2.71
CA GLY A 275 9.97 0.58 3.88
C GLY A 275 11.47 0.26 3.89
N ARG A 276 12.27 0.82 2.96
CA ARG A 276 13.71 0.53 2.88
C ARG A 276 14.42 0.97 4.17
N GLN A 277 14.90 0.01 4.92
CA GLN A 277 15.58 0.25 6.19
C GLN A 277 16.73 1.26 6.05
N ALA A 278 17.53 1.14 4.97
CA ALA A 278 18.65 2.04 4.74
C ALA A 278 18.20 3.49 4.60
N THR A 279 17.12 3.76 3.85
CA THR A 279 16.58 5.11 3.65
C THR A 279 16.02 5.67 4.96
N VAL A 280 15.21 4.87 5.67
CA VAL A 280 14.61 5.27 6.94
C VAL A 280 15.70 5.56 7.99
N THR A 281 16.68 4.68 8.15
CA THR A 281 17.75 4.87 9.14
C THR A 281 18.67 6.02 8.78
N ALA A 282 18.98 6.24 7.49
CA ALA A 282 19.77 7.37 7.04
C ALA A 282 19.05 8.71 7.29
N ALA A 283 17.74 8.78 7.06
CA ALA A 283 16.93 9.95 7.38
C ALA A 283 16.81 10.15 8.90
N ALA A 284 16.56 9.08 9.67
CA ALA A 284 16.41 9.12 11.12
C ALA A 284 17.70 9.60 11.82
N ALA A 285 18.87 9.19 11.33
CA ALA A 285 20.17 9.63 11.85
C ALA A 285 20.34 11.15 11.77
N THR A 286 19.77 11.84 10.77
CA THR A 286 19.81 13.31 10.67
C THR A 286 18.98 14.02 11.74
N LEU A 287 18.06 13.28 12.38
CA LEU A 287 17.25 13.75 13.50
C LEU A 287 17.73 13.21 14.86
N GLY A 288 18.89 12.54 14.89
CA GLY A 288 19.51 12.00 16.11
C GLY A 288 19.00 10.62 16.52
N ALA A 289 18.17 9.95 15.70
CA ALA A 289 17.70 8.61 15.99
C ALA A 289 18.69 7.55 15.50
N GLY A 290 19.15 6.71 16.43
CA GLY A 290 20.08 5.61 16.17
C GLY A 290 19.40 4.25 16.03
N VAL A 291 20.21 3.18 16.02
CA VAL A 291 19.75 1.79 15.93
C VAL A 291 18.82 1.43 17.10
N ALA A 292 19.14 1.89 18.30
CA ALA A 292 18.33 1.65 19.51
C ALA A 292 16.86 2.14 19.36
N ALA A 293 16.63 3.19 18.55
CA ALA A 293 15.30 3.69 18.26
C ALA A 293 14.47 2.67 17.46
N LEU A 294 15.10 1.96 16.51
CA LEU A 294 14.46 0.91 15.75
C LEU A 294 14.15 -0.31 16.61
N ASP A 295 15.10 -0.72 17.46
CA ASP A 295 14.93 -1.84 18.39
C ASP A 295 13.76 -1.57 19.36
N ALA A 296 13.65 -0.33 19.87
CA ALA A 296 12.55 0.08 20.74
C ALA A 296 11.19 0.02 20.03
N ALA A 297 11.11 0.46 18.75
CA ALA A 297 9.91 0.40 17.95
C ALA A 297 9.48 -1.04 17.61
N GLU A 298 10.45 -1.94 17.37
CA GLU A 298 10.22 -3.36 17.11
C GLU A 298 9.79 -4.10 18.39
N ALA A 299 10.47 -3.85 19.52
CA ALA A 299 10.11 -4.41 20.83
C ALA A 299 8.71 -3.98 21.28
N ALA A 300 8.29 -2.74 20.96
CA ALA A 300 6.92 -2.28 21.18
C ALA A 300 5.89 -2.93 20.24
N GLY A 301 6.33 -3.76 19.28
CA GLY A 301 5.46 -4.45 18.33
C GLY A 301 4.76 -3.53 17.33
N LEU A 302 5.32 -2.35 17.03
CA LEU A 302 4.75 -1.38 16.08
C LEU A 302 5.25 -1.60 14.66
N VAL A 303 6.49 -2.06 14.52
CA VAL A 303 7.13 -2.39 13.25
C VAL A 303 7.77 -3.78 13.31
N ARG A 304 8.15 -4.30 12.14
CA ARG A 304 8.96 -5.51 11.96
C ARG A 304 10.02 -5.23 10.91
N VAL A 305 11.22 -5.76 11.14
CA VAL A 305 12.31 -5.68 10.17
C VAL A 305 12.47 -7.05 9.51
N ARG A 306 12.33 -7.11 8.18
CA ARG A 306 12.55 -8.33 7.40
C ARG A 306 13.25 -7.98 6.09
N ALA A 307 14.30 -8.72 5.76
CA ALA A 307 15.02 -8.58 4.50
C ALA A 307 15.42 -7.14 4.13
N GLY A 308 15.81 -6.32 5.14
CA GLY A 308 16.20 -4.93 4.92
C GLY A 308 15.04 -3.95 4.71
N ALA A 309 13.80 -4.39 5.02
CA ALA A 309 12.61 -3.54 5.00
C ALA A 309 12.01 -3.40 6.41
N ILE A 310 11.58 -2.18 6.74
CA ILE A 310 10.80 -1.86 7.93
C ILE A 310 9.33 -1.84 7.52
N ALA A 311 8.55 -2.76 8.05
CA ALA A 311 7.11 -2.83 7.81
C ALA A 311 6.33 -2.51 9.09
N PHE A 312 5.35 -1.63 9.02
CA PHE A 312 4.39 -1.46 10.11
C PHE A 312 3.59 -2.74 10.32
N ARG A 313 3.40 -3.11 11.57
CA ARG A 313 2.62 -4.31 11.90
C ARG A 313 1.19 -4.24 11.37
N HIS A 314 0.67 -3.03 11.26
CA HIS A 314 -0.65 -2.76 10.68
C HIS A 314 -0.69 -1.38 10.01
N PRO A 315 -1.43 -1.19 8.89
CA PRO A 315 -1.58 0.12 8.23
C PRO A 315 -2.12 1.21 9.16
N LEU A 316 -3.01 0.87 10.10
CA LEU A 316 -3.51 1.84 11.09
C LEU A 316 -2.42 2.37 12.02
N VAL A 317 -1.39 1.59 12.35
CA VAL A 317 -0.24 2.08 13.12
C VAL A 317 0.48 3.16 12.32
N ARG A 318 0.71 2.93 11.03
CA ARG A 318 1.32 3.92 10.13
C ARG A 318 0.49 5.19 10.06
N ALA A 319 -0.83 5.06 9.82
CA ALA A 319 -1.77 6.18 9.77
C ALA A 319 -1.78 6.95 11.10
N ALA A 320 -1.90 6.26 12.24
CA ALA A 320 -1.88 6.87 13.56
C ALA A 320 -0.59 7.64 13.83
N VAL A 321 0.58 7.07 13.51
CA VAL A 321 1.88 7.74 13.66
C VAL A 321 1.95 9.00 12.82
N TYR A 322 1.56 8.93 11.56
CA TYR A 322 1.67 10.06 10.63
C TYR A 322 0.65 11.15 10.95
N GLN A 323 -0.62 10.80 11.17
CA GLN A 323 -1.70 11.76 11.45
C GLN A 323 -1.58 12.35 12.86
N GLY A 324 -1.16 11.56 13.84
CA GLY A 324 -0.94 12.01 15.22
C GLY A 324 0.27 12.93 15.41
N ALA A 325 1.16 13.03 14.41
CA ALA A 325 2.28 13.94 14.43
C ALA A 325 1.84 15.38 14.10
N THR A 326 2.50 16.36 14.72
CA THR A 326 2.29 17.77 14.41
C THR A 326 2.79 18.09 12.98
N SER A 327 2.23 19.15 12.38
CA SER A 327 2.68 19.62 11.05
C SER A 327 4.19 19.92 11.02
N SER A 328 4.75 20.43 12.14
CA SER A 328 6.18 20.67 12.25
C SER A 328 7.01 19.38 12.24
N GLN A 329 6.55 18.35 12.97
CA GLN A 329 7.22 17.04 13.00
C GLN A 329 7.18 16.38 11.62
N ARG A 330 6.02 16.36 10.95
CA ARG A 330 5.90 15.84 9.58
C ARG A 330 6.85 16.53 8.60
N ARG A 331 6.91 17.86 8.63
CA ARG A 331 7.85 18.61 7.77
C ARG A 331 9.32 18.29 8.05
N ARG A 332 9.68 18.06 9.32
CA ARG A 332 11.06 17.63 9.67
C ARG A 332 11.37 16.25 9.11
N ALA A 333 10.42 15.31 9.21
CA ALA A 333 10.56 13.98 8.65
C ALA A 333 10.73 14.02 7.12
N HIS A 334 9.88 14.79 6.41
CA HIS A 334 10.00 14.94 4.96
C HIS A 334 11.30 15.61 4.52
N ARG A 335 11.82 16.60 5.26
CA ARG A 335 13.17 17.18 4.94
C ARG A 335 14.28 16.14 5.11
N ALA A 336 14.22 15.33 6.15
CA ALA A 336 15.19 14.25 6.37
C ALA A 336 15.15 13.21 5.24
N LEU A 337 13.94 12.83 4.80
CA LEU A 337 13.72 11.92 3.67
C LEU A 337 14.17 12.51 2.33
N ALA A 338 13.92 13.79 2.09
CA ALA A 338 14.43 14.47 0.88
C ALA A 338 15.96 14.40 0.79
N GLY A 339 16.66 14.57 1.93
CA GLY A 339 18.11 14.41 1.98
C GLY A 339 18.60 12.96 1.82
N ALA A 340 17.79 11.97 2.20
CA ALA A 340 18.10 10.56 1.95
C ALA A 340 17.88 10.21 0.46
N ALA A 341 16.76 10.62 -0.12
CA ALA A 341 16.45 10.44 -1.54
C ALA A 341 17.49 11.08 -2.49
N ASP A 342 18.03 12.26 -2.11
CA ASP A 342 19.10 12.90 -2.87
C ASP A 342 20.35 12.04 -2.93
N ARG A 343 20.74 11.43 -1.82
CA ARG A 343 21.89 10.50 -1.76
C ARG A 343 21.68 9.21 -2.57
N GLU A 344 20.44 8.80 -2.72
CA GLU A 344 20.05 7.61 -3.50
C GLU A 344 19.85 7.90 -4.98
N GLY A 345 19.87 9.19 -5.39
CA GLY A 345 19.63 9.61 -6.76
C GLY A 345 18.16 9.55 -7.19
N ASP A 346 17.22 9.46 -6.24
CA ASP A 346 15.78 9.41 -6.50
C ASP A 346 15.20 10.84 -6.54
N ALA A 347 15.35 11.49 -7.68
CA ALA A 347 14.94 12.86 -7.87
C ALA A 347 13.43 13.10 -7.77
N ASP A 348 12.61 12.10 -8.12
CA ASP A 348 11.15 12.22 -8.05
C ASP A 348 10.69 12.19 -6.59
N ARG A 349 11.14 11.23 -5.80
CA ARG A 349 10.84 11.19 -4.35
C ARG A 349 11.36 12.40 -3.61
N ARG A 350 12.55 12.86 -3.98
CA ARG A 350 13.12 14.08 -3.41
C ARG A 350 12.21 15.28 -3.63
N ALA A 351 11.71 15.48 -4.85
CA ALA A 351 10.79 16.57 -5.19
C ALA A 351 9.51 16.52 -4.34
N TRP A 352 8.89 15.35 -4.21
CA TRP A 352 7.69 15.17 -3.40
C TRP A 352 7.93 15.40 -1.91
N HIS A 353 9.02 14.92 -1.35
CA HIS A 353 9.36 15.18 0.05
C HIS A 353 9.69 16.65 0.31
N LEU A 354 10.35 17.34 -0.61
CA LEU A 354 10.57 18.78 -0.51
C LEU A 354 9.25 19.55 -0.55
N ALA A 355 8.34 19.17 -1.43
CA ALA A 355 7.01 19.77 -1.54
C ALA A 355 6.16 19.56 -0.27
N ALA A 356 6.22 18.36 0.33
CA ALA A 356 5.53 18.07 1.59
C ALA A 356 6.13 18.82 2.78
N ALA A 357 7.41 19.21 2.70
CA ALA A 357 8.10 19.97 3.74
C ALA A 357 7.93 21.49 3.60
N ALA A 358 7.49 22.00 2.43
CA ALA A 358 7.35 23.41 2.15
C ALA A 358 6.12 24.02 2.86
N VAL A 359 6.28 25.21 3.42
CA VAL A 359 5.22 25.98 4.10
C VAL A 359 4.88 27.25 3.31
N GLU A 360 5.90 27.88 2.76
CA GLU A 360 5.83 29.10 1.99
C GLU A 360 6.21 28.84 0.53
N PRO A 361 5.86 29.72 -0.39
CA PRO A 361 6.33 29.63 -1.76
C PRO A 361 7.85 29.45 -1.83
N ASP A 362 8.29 28.45 -2.58
CA ASP A 362 9.70 28.10 -2.76
C ASP A 362 9.96 27.71 -4.22
N GLU A 363 10.53 28.65 -4.97
CA GLU A 363 10.82 28.48 -6.40
C GLU A 363 11.86 27.36 -6.68
N ARG A 364 12.62 26.97 -5.68
CA ARG A 364 13.52 25.80 -5.81
C ARG A 364 12.73 24.51 -5.83
N VAL A 365 11.74 24.40 -4.93
CA VAL A 365 10.85 23.25 -4.88
C VAL A 365 9.96 23.19 -6.13
N VAL A 366 9.50 24.36 -6.60
CA VAL A 366 8.76 24.47 -7.88
C VAL A 366 9.54 23.85 -9.02
N ARG A 367 10.82 24.24 -9.19
CA ARG A 367 11.67 23.66 -10.26
C ARG A 367 11.88 22.15 -10.14
N GLU A 368 12.00 21.62 -8.93
CA GLU A 368 12.10 20.16 -8.71
C GLU A 368 10.81 19.44 -9.11
N LEU A 369 9.65 20.04 -8.79
CA LEU A 369 8.34 19.49 -9.18
C LEU A 369 8.10 19.58 -10.69
N ASP A 370 8.50 20.69 -11.33
CA ASP A 370 8.41 20.84 -12.79
C ASP A 370 9.26 19.77 -13.50
N ALA A 371 10.49 19.55 -13.03
CA ALA A 371 11.34 18.51 -13.56
C ALA A 371 10.77 17.09 -13.31
N ALA A 372 10.13 16.87 -12.17
CA ALA A 372 9.42 15.60 -11.89
C ALA A 372 8.21 15.43 -12.84
N ALA A 373 7.46 16.50 -13.11
CA ALA A 373 6.37 16.49 -14.07
C ALA A 373 6.84 16.16 -15.49
N GLU A 374 7.95 16.74 -15.93
CA GLU A 374 8.55 16.44 -17.24
C GLU A 374 8.97 14.97 -17.35
N ARG A 375 9.61 14.42 -16.31
CA ARG A 375 9.95 13.00 -16.26
C ARG A 375 8.71 12.10 -16.27
N ALA A 376 7.67 12.49 -15.52
CA ALA A 376 6.40 11.76 -15.51
C ALA A 376 5.72 11.78 -16.89
N LEU A 377 5.68 12.93 -17.58
CA LEU A 377 5.18 13.04 -18.95
C LEU A 377 5.97 12.15 -19.91
N GLY A 378 7.30 12.15 -19.80
CA GLY A 378 8.17 11.29 -20.61
C GLY A 378 7.85 9.81 -20.47
N ARG A 379 7.39 9.40 -19.28
CA ARG A 379 6.96 8.01 -18.98
C ARG A 379 5.47 7.75 -19.23
N GLY A 380 4.72 8.73 -19.77
CA GLY A 380 3.27 8.61 -20.00
C GLY A 380 2.42 8.73 -18.72
N GLY A 381 2.98 9.20 -17.60
CA GLY A 381 2.31 9.42 -16.33
C GLY A 381 1.61 10.77 -16.27
N PHE A 382 0.53 10.98 -17.02
CA PHE A 382 -0.15 12.28 -17.12
C PHE A 382 -0.75 12.76 -15.79
N GLU A 383 -1.29 11.87 -14.97
CA GLU A 383 -1.80 12.25 -13.64
C GLU A 383 -0.68 12.64 -12.68
N ALA A 384 0.39 11.86 -12.64
CA ALA A 384 1.55 12.19 -11.84
C ALA A 384 2.14 13.56 -12.23
N ALA A 385 2.18 13.86 -13.54
CA ALA A 385 2.61 15.18 -14.03
C ALA A 385 1.63 16.28 -13.63
N SER A 386 0.31 16.03 -13.73
CA SER A 386 -0.72 16.99 -13.32
C SER A 386 -0.61 17.30 -11.83
N SER A 387 -0.52 16.29 -10.98
CA SER A 387 -0.35 16.45 -9.53
C SER A 387 0.91 17.23 -9.18
N ALA A 388 2.04 16.95 -9.86
CA ALA A 388 3.28 17.68 -9.64
C ALA A 388 3.14 19.15 -10.02
N LEU A 389 2.51 19.47 -11.16
CA LEU A 389 2.28 20.84 -11.61
C LEU A 389 1.26 21.57 -10.74
N GLU A 390 0.19 20.91 -10.30
CA GLU A 390 -0.77 21.48 -9.35
C GLU A 390 -0.08 21.83 -8.04
N ARG A 391 0.77 20.92 -7.53
CA ARG A 391 1.54 21.18 -6.33
C ARG A 391 2.54 22.32 -6.54
N ALA A 392 3.24 22.38 -7.67
CA ALA A 392 4.12 23.49 -8.05
C ALA A 392 3.37 24.82 -8.06
N ALA A 393 2.16 24.85 -8.66
CA ALA A 393 1.31 26.04 -8.69
C ALA A 393 0.90 26.53 -7.28
N THR A 394 0.78 25.66 -6.28
CA THR A 394 0.53 26.08 -4.89
C THR A 394 1.76 26.67 -4.20
N LEU A 395 2.95 26.34 -4.67
CA LEU A 395 4.23 26.71 -4.06
C LEU A 395 4.97 27.82 -4.81
N THR A 396 4.46 28.31 -5.95
CA THR A 396 5.05 29.46 -6.66
C THR A 396 4.58 30.79 -6.10
N ALA A 397 5.48 31.75 -6.06
CA ALA A 397 5.15 33.15 -5.75
C ALA A 397 4.55 33.90 -6.95
N ASP A 398 4.77 33.40 -8.19
CA ASP A 398 4.31 34.06 -9.43
C ASP A 398 2.80 33.81 -9.66
N PRO A 399 1.97 34.91 -9.68
CA PRO A 399 0.54 34.81 -9.95
C PRO A 399 0.23 34.25 -11.35
N GLY A 400 1.12 34.49 -12.35
CA GLY A 400 0.96 33.98 -13.70
C GLY A 400 1.15 32.46 -13.80
N ALA A 401 2.10 31.93 -13.06
CA ALA A 401 2.35 30.49 -12.97
C ALA A 401 1.23 29.74 -12.21
N ARG A 402 0.61 30.38 -11.19
CA ARG A 402 -0.57 29.84 -10.48
C ARG A 402 -1.79 29.66 -11.37
N ALA A 403 -1.93 30.49 -12.41
CA ALA A 403 -3.06 30.47 -13.34
C ALA A 403 -2.85 29.50 -14.52
N ARG A 404 -1.71 28.80 -14.59
CA ARG A 404 -1.40 27.88 -15.68
C ARG A 404 -2.31 26.65 -15.56
N PRO A 405 -3.19 26.37 -16.53
CA PRO A 405 -3.99 25.17 -16.46
C PRO A 405 -3.05 23.97 -16.50
N PRO A 406 -3.33 22.91 -15.71
CA PRO A 406 -2.60 21.66 -15.84
C PRO A 406 -2.73 21.17 -17.29
N PRO A 407 -1.70 20.45 -17.82
CA PRO A 407 -1.81 19.85 -19.15
C PRO A 407 -3.08 19.01 -19.17
N PRO A 408 -3.86 18.99 -20.26
CA PRO A 408 -5.12 18.27 -20.31
C PRO A 408 -4.86 16.82 -19.95
N ALA A 409 -5.30 16.39 -18.77
CA ALA A 409 -5.42 15.00 -18.44
C ALA A 409 -6.19 14.36 -19.58
N ALA A 410 -5.60 13.39 -20.27
CA ALA A 410 -6.00 12.90 -21.57
C ALA A 410 -7.53 12.79 -21.69
N ALA A 411 -8.16 13.70 -22.39
CA ALA A 411 -9.59 13.72 -22.70
C ALA A 411 -9.99 12.59 -23.67
N HIS A 412 -9.29 11.46 -23.63
CA HIS A 412 -9.47 10.33 -24.55
C HIS A 412 -9.78 9.01 -23.86
N ALA A 413 -10.65 8.99 -22.86
CA ALA A 413 -11.27 7.76 -22.37
C ALA A 413 -12.68 7.96 -21.82
N ARG A 414 -13.53 8.70 -22.54
CA ARG A 414 -14.98 8.51 -22.42
C ARG A 414 -15.46 7.84 -23.71
N PRO A 415 -15.77 6.52 -23.73
CA PRO A 415 -16.55 5.96 -24.80
C PRO A 415 -17.90 6.66 -24.75
N GLY A 416 -18.27 7.29 -25.87
CA GLY A 416 -19.51 8.01 -26.05
C GLY A 416 -20.71 7.15 -25.65
N ARG A 417 -21.58 7.70 -24.84
CA ARG A 417 -22.96 7.26 -24.74
C ARG A 417 -23.63 7.45 -26.14
N ARG A 418 -23.97 6.34 -26.73
CA ARG A 418 -25.17 6.19 -27.60
C ARG A 418 -25.87 4.92 -27.22
#